data_bf104b7e54763ec7ba93660d50fa1605
#
_entry.id   bf104b7e54763ec7ba93660d50fa1605
#
_cell.length_a   1.000
_cell.length_b   1.000
_cell.length_c   1.000
_cell.angle_alpha   90.00
_cell.angle_beta   90.00
_cell.angle_gamma   90.00
#
_symmetry.space_group_name_H-M   'P 1'
#
loop_
_entity.id
_entity.type
_entity.pdbx_description
1 polymer ?
#
loop_
_entity_poly.entity_id
_entity_poly.type
_entity_poly.pdbx_seq_one_letter_code
_entity_poly.pdbx_strand_id
1 'polypeptide(L)'
;MLNSRELLRLHDENTRRWHTITPRFDGEPTAFEAAVEQQHFANFQLWHEEDKARVPGAHDYEIAAVKRNIDKYNQRRNDLMELCDVFALAELGKSNLPRAEAPLHSESLGLMIDRLSILSLKIYHTQYEIDRTSAPAGHADRNRERLATLNDQRNDLAIALDALWAESLAGRRRFKIYRQLKMYNEPSLNPQIYHAPKRD
;
A
#
# COMPACT_ATOMS: atom_id res chain seq x y z
N MET A 1 -10.51 -13.95 7.39
CA MET A 1 -9.64 -12.78 7.17
C MET A 1 -8.22 -13.15 7.58
N LEU A 2 -7.22 -12.75 6.80
CA LEU A 2 -5.81 -13.07 7.04
C LEU A 2 -5.33 -12.49 8.38
N ASN A 3 -4.48 -13.22 9.10
CA ASN A 3 -3.68 -12.67 10.19
C ASN A 3 -2.40 -12.01 9.64
N SER A 4 -1.68 -11.27 10.47
CA SER A 4 -0.49 -10.54 10.01
C SER A 4 0.57 -11.46 9.41
N ARG A 5 0.76 -12.68 9.92
CA ARG A 5 1.71 -13.66 9.38
C ARG A 5 1.36 -14.07 7.94
N GLU A 6 0.10 -14.38 7.68
CA GLU A 6 -0.38 -14.74 6.33
C GLU A 6 -0.29 -13.56 5.38
N LEU A 7 -0.62 -12.35 5.87
CA LEU A 7 -0.49 -11.11 5.14
C LEU A 7 0.96 -10.84 4.70
N LEU A 8 1.91 -10.92 5.62
CA LEU A 8 3.32 -10.70 5.34
C LEU A 8 3.86 -11.74 4.35
N ARG A 9 3.47 -13.02 4.53
CA ARG A 9 3.84 -14.08 3.57
C ARG A 9 3.31 -13.79 2.17
N LEU A 10 2.04 -13.35 2.05
CA LEU A 10 1.44 -12.97 0.77
C LEU A 10 2.23 -11.82 0.11
N HIS A 11 2.56 -10.78 0.87
CA HIS A 11 3.33 -9.66 0.36
C HIS A 11 4.73 -10.09 -0.11
N ASP A 12 5.46 -10.86 0.71
CA ASP A 12 6.82 -11.28 0.40
C ASP A 12 6.88 -12.25 -0.80
N GLU A 13 5.94 -13.20 -0.91
CA GLU A 13 5.84 -14.14 -2.02
C GLU A 13 5.47 -13.44 -3.33
N ASN A 14 4.48 -12.55 -3.28
CA ASN A 14 4.03 -11.80 -4.45
C ASN A 14 5.09 -10.81 -4.93
N THR A 15 5.77 -10.09 -4.03
CA THR A 15 6.88 -9.21 -4.42
C THR A 15 7.93 -9.97 -5.22
N ARG A 16 8.37 -11.16 -4.75
CA ARG A 16 9.35 -12.00 -5.48
C ARG A 16 8.82 -12.46 -6.83
N ARG A 17 7.58 -12.95 -6.86
CA ARG A 17 6.94 -13.48 -8.08
C ARG A 17 6.77 -12.41 -9.15
N TRP A 18 6.37 -11.20 -8.79
CA TRP A 18 6.05 -10.13 -9.76
C TRP A 18 7.26 -9.49 -10.42
N HIS A 19 8.46 -9.70 -9.89
CA HIS A 19 9.70 -9.34 -10.59
C HIS A 19 9.97 -10.26 -11.81
N THR A 20 9.31 -11.41 -11.91
CA THR A 20 9.47 -12.36 -13.02
C THR A 20 8.20 -12.54 -13.84
N ILE A 21 7.03 -12.39 -13.23
CA ILE A 21 5.73 -12.67 -13.86
C ILE A 21 4.76 -11.53 -13.52
N THR A 22 4.30 -10.81 -14.53
CA THR A 22 3.25 -9.79 -14.34
C THR A 22 1.92 -10.47 -14.03
N PRO A 23 1.27 -10.18 -12.88
CA PRO A 23 -0.01 -10.77 -12.54
C PRO A 23 -1.13 -10.25 -13.44
N ARG A 24 -2.18 -11.05 -13.58
CA ARG A 24 -3.46 -10.64 -14.19
C ARG A 24 -4.55 -10.75 -13.14
N PHE A 25 -5.40 -9.74 -13.06
CA PHE A 25 -6.55 -9.71 -12.17
C PHE A 25 -7.83 -9.61 -12.99
N ASP A 26 -8.80 -10.47 -12.69
CA ASP A 26 -10.08 -10.52 -13.39
C ASP A 26 -11.09 -9.61 -12.65
N GLY A 27 -11.05 -8.33 -12.98
CA GLY A 27 -11.99 -7.34 -12.46
C GLY A 27 -11.71 -6.85 -11.03
N GLU A 28 -12.75 -6.30 -10.41
CA GLU A 28 -12.69 -5.79 -9.03
C GLU A 28 -12.68 -6.95 -8.02
N PRO A 29 -11.93 -6.83 -6.91
CA PRO A 29 -11.86 -7.88 -5.92
C PRO A 29 -13.20 -8.02 -5.18
N THR A 30 -13.66 -9.26 -5.05
CA THR A 30 -14.90 -9.64 -4.36
C THR A 30 -14.67 -10.21 -2.96
N ALA A 31 -13.40 -10.32 -2.55
CA ALA A 31 -12.99 -10.86 -1.25
C ALA A 31 -11.82 -10.06 -0.68
N PHE A 32 -11.69 -10.10 0.65
CA PHE A 32 -10.65 -9.38 1.38
C PHE A 32 -9.23 -9.71 0.89
N GLU A 33 -8.92 -11.00 0.73
CA GLU A 33 -7.60 -11.48 0.30
C GLU A 33 -7.24 -10.96 -1.10
N ALA A 34 -8.21 -10.97 -2.02
CA ALA A 34 -8.03 -10.43 -3.37
C ALA A 34 -7.82 -8.91 -3.35
N ALA A 35 -8.52 -8.18 -2.47
CA ALA A 35 -8.32 -6.74 -2.30
C ALA A 35 -6.91 -6.43 -1.78
N VAL A 36 -6.42 -7.18 -0.80
CA VAL A 36 -5.06 -7.08 -0.25
C VAL A 36 -4.01 -7.35 -1.34
N GLU A 37 -4.19 -8.41 -2.13
CA GLU A 37 -3.25 -8.75 -3.21
C GLU A 37 -3.20 -7.64 -4.27
N GLN A 38 -4.35 -7.14 -4.73
CA GLN A 38 -4.39 -6.06 -5.71
C GLN A 38 -3.85 -4.73 -5.14
N GLN A 39 -4.09 -4.45 -3.85
CA GLN A 39 -3.55 -3.28 -3.16
C GLN A 39 -2.01 -3.35 -3.11
N HIS A 40 -1.45 -4.52 -2.77
CA HIS A 40 -0.01 -4.73 -2.78
C HIS A 40 0.58 -4.58 -4.19
N PHE A 41 -0.14 -5.04 -5.22
CA PHE A 41 0.29 -4.85 -6.60
C PHE A 41 0.30 -3.37 -7.02
N ALA A 42 -0.67 -2.57 -6.58
CA ALA A 42 -0.64 -1.13 -6.83
C ALA A 42 0.59 -0.46 -6.20
N ASN A 43 1.00 -0.86 -4.99
CA ASN A 43 2.24 -0.42 -4.36
C ASN A 43 3.49 -0.89 -5.12
N PHE A 44 3.50 -2.12 -5.62
CA PHE A 44 4.56 -2.65 -6.46
C PHE A 44 4.73 -1.84 -7.75
N GLN A 45 3.62 -1.52 -8.43
CA GLN A 45 3.64 -0.67 -9.63
C GLN A 45 4.13 0.74 -9.32
N LEU A 46 3.69 1.34 -8.20
CA LEU A 46 4.14 2.65 -7.76
C LEU A 46 5.64 2.69 -7.50
N TRP A 47 6.19 1.66 -6.85
CA TRP A 47 7.62 1.56 -6.61
C TRP A 47 8.42 1.70 -7.91
N HIS A 48 8.06 0.91 -8.92
CA HIS A 48 8.76 0.90 -10.19
C HIS A 48 8.52 2.17 -11.05
N GLU A 49 7.36 2.80 -10.96
CA GLU A 49 7.14 4.10 -11.62
C GLU A 49 7.96 5.22 -10.94
N GLU A 50 8.06 5.19 -9.61
CA GLU A 50 8.89 6.13 -8.86
C GLU A 50 10.39 5.97 -9.19
N ASP A 51 10.86 4.77 -9.48
CA ASP A 51 12.23 4.54 -9.97
C ASP A 51 12.43 5.15 -11.37
N LYS A 52 11.48 4.95 -12.28
CA LYS A 52 11.51 5.54 -13.64
C LYS A 52 11.54 7.07 -13.60
N ALA A 53 10.82 7.69 -12.67
CA ALA A 53 10.78 9.15 -12.49
C ALA A 53 12.14 9.75 -12.13
N ARG A 54 13.09 8.93 -11.66
CA ARG A 54 14.43 9.36 -11.20
C ARG A 54 15.56 9.00 -12.14
N VAL A 55 15.25 8.50 -13.36
CA VAL A 55 16.25 8.16 -14.35
C VAL A 55 16.98 9.43 -14.82
N PRO A 56 18.31 9.55 -14.67
CA PRO A 56 19.03 10.72 -15.13
C PRO A 56 18.92 10.87 -16.65
N GLY A 57 18.60 12.08 -17.12
CA GLY A 57 18.51 12.39 -18.54
C GLY A 57 17.21 11.95 -19.23
N ALA A 58 16.20 11.50 -18.48
CA ALA A 58 14.88 11.24 -19.03
C ALA A 58 14.26 12.51 -19.62
N HIS A 59 13.55 12.38 -20.75
CA HIS A 59 12.89 13.51 -21.39
C HIS A 59 11.63 13.94 -20.62
N ASP A 60 11.28 15.23 -20.71
CA ASP A 60 10.10 15.79 -20.01
C ASP A 60 8.80 15.04 -20.33
N TYR A 61 8.61 14.59 -21.57
CA TYR A 61 7.41 13.83 -21.96
C TYR A 61 7.35 12.45 -21.29
N GLU A 62 8.51 11.80 -21.03
CA GLU A 62 8.60 10.53 -20.33
C GLU A 62 8.25 10.73 -18.85
N ILE A 63 8.83 11.77 -18.23
CA ILE A 63 8.50 12.14 -16.84
C ILE A 63 7.01 12.48 -16.71
N ALA A 64 6.42 13.20 -17.66
CA ALA A 64 5.00 13.51 -17.67
C ALA A 64 4.13 12.24 -17.80
N ALA A 65 4.55 11.25 -18.58
CA ALA A 65 3.85 9.96 -18.70
C ALA A 65 3.95 9.15 -17.40
N VAL A 66 5.14 9.05 -16.80
CA VAL A 66 5.38 8.40 -15.52
C VAL A 66 4.55 9.06 -14.41
N LYS A 67 4.48 10.39 -14.36
CA LYS A 67 3.65 11.10 -13.37
C LYS A 67 2.16 10.73 -13.48
N ARG A 68 1.63 10.60 -14.70
CA ARG A 68 0.24 10.16 -14.92
C ARG A 68 0.01 8.72 -14.42
N ASN A 69 0.99 7.83 -14.63
CA ASN A 69 0.92 6.46 -14.12
C ASN A 69 0.94 6.44 -12.58
N ILE A 70 1.84 7.21 -11.97
CA ILE A 70 1.91 7.37 -10.51
C ILE A 70 0.56 7.83 -9.95
N ASP A 71 -0.07 8.84 -10.56
CA ASP A 71 -1.39 9.34 -10.11
C ASP A 71 -2.47 8.25 -10.23
N LYS A 72 -2.48 7.51 -11.34
CA LYS A 72 -3.41 6.39 -11.56
C LYS A 72 -3.24 5.27 -10.52
N TYR A 73 -1.99 4.83 -10.28
CA TYR A 73 -1.72 3.78 -9.32
C TYR A 73 -1.95 4.23 -7.88
N ASN A 74 -1.66 5.48 -7.54
CA ASN A 74 -2.00 6.05 -6.25
C ASN A 74 -3.51 6.10 -6.00
N GLN A 75 -4.31 6.42 -7.03
CA GLN A 75 -5.76 6.37 -6.90
C GLN A 75 -6.21 4.92 -6.64
N ARG A 76 -5.76 3.98 -7.49
CA ARG A 76 -6.08 2.55 -7.33
C ARG A 76 -5.67 2.00 -5.97
N ARG A 77 -4.47 2.33 -5.49
CA ARG A 77 -4.00 1.97 -4.15
C ARG A 77 -4.96 2.43 -3.06
N ASN A 78 -5.41 3.68 -3.12
CA ASN A 78 -6.32 4.24 -2.12
C ASN A 78 -7.70 3.56 -2.18
N ASP A 79 -8.24 3.34 -3.38
CA ASP A 79 -9.53 2.66 -3.54
C ASP A 79 -9.49 1.24 -2.95
N LEU A 80 -8.40 0.52 -3.19
CA LEU A 80 -8.22 -0.84 -2.67
C LEU A 80 -7.95 -0.85 -1.16
N MET A 81 -7.26 0.14 -0.62
CA MET A 81 -7.07 0.32 0.82
C MET A 81 -8.42 0.55 1.52
N GLU A 82 -9.27 1.44 0.97
CA GLU A 82 -10.63 1.66 1.47
C GLU A 82 -11.48 0.38 1.33
N LEU A 83 -11.32 -0.39 0.26
CA LEU A 83 -12.03 -1.65 0.05
C LEU A 83 -11.63 -2.72 1.08
N CYS A 84 -10.37 -2.79 1.48
CA CYS A 84 -9.94 -3.65 2.60
C CYS A 84 -10.70 -3.29 3.89
N ASP A 85 -10.88 -2.00 4.17
CA ASP A 85 -11.67 -1.55 5.32
C ASP A 85 -13.16 -1.91 5.20
N VAL A 86 -13.73 -1.81 3.99
CA VAL A 86 -15.12 -2.23 3.74
C VAL A 86 -15.32 -3.71 4.06
N PHE A 87 -14.43 -4.59 3.57
CA PHE A 87 -14.51 -6.02 3.87
C PHE A 87 -14.33 -6.32 5.36
N ALA A 88 -13.38 -5.64 6.01
CA ALA A 88 -13.14 -5.82 7.45
C ALA A 88 -14.35 -5.38 8.29
N LEU A 89 -14.96 -4.25 7.98
CA LEU A 89 -16.16 -3.76 8.66
C LEU A 89 -17.38 -4.63 8.36
N ALA A 90 -17.51 -5.16 7.15
CA ALA A 90 -18.58 -6.10 6.82
C ALA A 90 -18.47 -7.40 7.62
N GLU A 91 -17.24 -7.89 7.87
CA GLU A 91 -17.02 -9.05 8.73
C GLU A 91 -17.41 -8.77 10.19
N LEU A 92 -17.00 -7.62 10.73
CA LEU A 92 -17.40 -7.18 12.08
C LEU A 92 -18.92 -7.00 12.19
N GLY A 93 -19.56 -6.51 11.14
CA GLY A 93 -21.02 -6.29 11.06
C GLY A 93 -21.84 -7.58 11.27
N LYS A 94 -21.32 -8.75 10.91
CA LYS A 94 -21.96 -10.05 11.17
C LYS A 94 -22.20 -10.33 12.66
N SER A 95 -21.43 -9.69 13.54
CA SER A 95 -21.52 -9.78 14.99
C SER A 95 -22.01 -8.47 15.65
N ASN A 96 -22.65 -7.59 14.89
CA ASN A 96 -23.09 -6.26 15.33
C ASN A 96 -21.93 -5.40 15.90
N LEU A 97 -20.76 -5.49 15.28
CA LEU A 97 -19.56 -4.71 15.60
C LEU A 97 -19.25 -3.74 14.43
N PRO A 98 -18.47 -2.69 14.66
CA PRO A 98 -17.93 -2.27 15.96
C PRO A 98 -18.97 -1.57 16.82
N ARG A 99 -18.80 -1.59 18.13
CA ARG A 99 -19.67 -0.85 19.07
C ARG A 99 -19.41 0.65 18.94
N ALA A 100 -20.49 1.45 18.92
CA ALA A 100 -20.39 2.91 18.74
C ALA A 100 -19.61 3.61 19.86
N GLU A 101 -19.74 3.12 21.08
CA GLU A 101 -19.08 3.63 22.29
C GLU A 101 -17.62 3.19 22.47
N ALA A 102 -17.18 2.18 21.70
CA ALA A 102 -15.79 1.72 21.78
C ALA A 102 -14.82 2.84 21.37
N PRO A 103 -13.67 2.99 22.04
CA PRO A 103 -12.65 3.98 21.67
C PRO A 103 -12.23 3.84 20.21
N LEU A 104 -12.20 4.97 19.50
CA LEU A 104 -11.79 5.03 18.10
C LEU A 104 -10.27 4.87 17.96
N HIS A 105 -9.84 4.02 17.04
CA HIS A 105 -8.48 3.98 16.52
C HIS A 105 -8.43 4.82 15.24
N SER A 106 -7.50 5.76 15.15
CA SER A 106 -7.42 6.72 14.04
C SER A 106 -6.84 6.13 12.75
N GLU A 107 -6.10 5.03 12.85
CA GLU A 107 -5.60 4.27 11.70
C GLU A 107 -6.53 3.07 11.49
N SER A 108 -6.96 2.85 10.26
CA SER A 108 -7.80 1.71 9.89
C SER A 108 -6.94 0.49 9.55
N LEU A 109 -7.56 -0.70 9.44
CA LEU A 109 -6.85 -1.91 9.01
C LEU A 109 -6.29 -1.76 7.60
N GLY A 110 -7.03 -1.16 6.67
CA GLY A 110 -6.57 -0.91 5.30
C GLY A 110 -5.34 -0.02 5.25
N LEU A 111 -5.28 1.03 6.08
CA LEU A 111 -4.09 1.89 6.24
C LEU A 111 -2.88 1.12 6.76
N MET A 112 -3.07 0.26 7.76
CA MET A 112 -1.99 -0.57 8.33
C MET A 112 -1.50 -1.61 7.33
N ILE A 113 -2.39 -2.25 6.57
CA ILE A 113 -2.07 -3.20 5.49
C ILE A 113 -1.24 -2.52 4.40
N ASP A 114 -1.63 -1.31 4.01
CA ASP A 114 -0.88 -0.52 3.03
C ASP A 114 0.55 -0.23 3.49
N ARG A 115 0.73 0.17 4.74
CA ARG A 115 2.07 0.39 5.31
C ARG A 115 2.90 -0.90 5.38
N LEU A 116 2.29 -2.04 5.72
CA LEU A 116 2.95 -3.35 5.71
C LEU A 116 3.38 -3.75 4.29
N SER A 117 2.54 -3.49 3.30
CA SER A 117 2.86 -3.67 1.88
C SER A 117 4.10 -2.88 1.46
N ILE A 118 4.16 -1.59 1.81
CA ILE A 118 5.31 -0.72 1.52
C ILE A 118 6.57 -1.21 2.25
N LEU A 119 6.46 -1.66 3.50
CA LEU A 119 7.59 -2.20 4.26
C LEU A 119 8.12 -3.49 3.61
N SER A 120 7.25 -4.37 3.12
CA SER A 120 7.66 -5.59 2.40
C SER A 120 8.43 -5.27 1.12
N LEU A 121 8.00 -4.28 0.33
CA LEU A 121 8.75 -3.80 -0.83
C LEU A 121 10.12 -3.22 -0.44
N LYS A 122 10.16 -2.37 0.59
CA LYS A 122 11.43 -1.80 1.08
C LYS A 122 12.41 -2.88 1.54
N ILE A 123 11.93 -3.89 2.26
CA ILE A 123 12.74 -5.02 2.74
C ILE A 123 13.31 -5.80 1.55
N TYR A 124 12.46 -6.13 0.57
CA TYR A 124 12.90 -6.84 -0.63
C TYR A 124 14.00 -6.09 -1.38
N HIS A 125 13.78 -4.81 -1.68
CA HIS A 125 14.77 -4.01 -2.43
C HIS A 125 16.04 -3.72 -1.60
N THR A 126 15.91 -3.58 -0.26
CA THR A 126 17.08 -3.44 0.60
C THR A 126 17.92 -4.72 0.62
N GLN A 127 17.28 -5.90 0.65
CA GLN A 127 17.99 -7.17 0.54
C GLN A 127 18.70 -7.31 -0.82
N TYR A 128 18.01 -6.94 -1.91
CA TYR A 128 18.61 -6.91 -3.25
C TYR A 128 19.89 -6.05 -3.29
N GLU A 129 19.88 -4.87 -2.63
CA GLU A 129 21.05 -3.99 -2.54
C GLU A 129 22.17 -4.56 -1.68
N ILE A 130 21.89 -5.38 -0.66
CA ILE A 130 22.90 -6.10 0.12
C ILE A 130 23.63 -7.12 -0.76
N ASP A 131 22.88 -7.80 -1.63
CA ASP A 131 23.38 -8.90 -2.47
C ASP A 131 24.06 -8.38 -3.77
N ARG A 132 23.96 -7.08 -4.06
CA ARG A 132 24.53 -6.45 -5.25
C ARG A 132 26.06 -6.42 -5.23
N THR A 133 26.69 -7.29 -6.02
CA THR A 133 28.16 -7.45 -6.07
C THR A 133 28.92 -6.26 -6.65
N SER A 134 28.27 -5.43 -7.49
CA SER A 134 28.86 -4.22 -8.11
C SER A 134 28.79 -2.98 -7.21
N ALA A 135 28.31 -3.10 -5.97
CA ALA A 135 28.14 -1.97 -5.06
C ALA A 135 29.49 -1.50 -4.47
N PRO A 136 29.62 -0.19 -4.15
CA PRO A 136 30.85 0.32 -3.52
C PRO A 136 31.05 -0.25 -2.10
N ALA A 137 32.29 -0.20 -1.60
CA ALA A 137 32.65 -0.67 -0.27
C ALA A 137 31.76 -0.04 0.83
N GLY A 138 31.34 -0.85 1.80
CA GLY A 138 30.47 -0.44 2.90
C GLY A 138 29.00 -0.26 2.52
N HIS A 139 28.61 -0.45 1.25
CA HIS A 139 27.21 -0.35 0.83
C HIS A 139 26.35 -1.46 1.46
N ALA A 140 26.83 -2.69 1.44
CA ALA A 140 26.12 -3.83 2.03
C ALA A 140 25.91 -3.65 3.55
N ASP A 141 26.92 -3.14 4.29
CA ASP A 141 26.81 -2.96 5.74
C ASP A 141 25.74 -1.91 6.09
N ARG A 142 25.75 -0.76 5.43
CA ARG A 142 24.72 0.27 5.62
C ARG A 142 23.29 -0.27 5.30
N ASN A 143 23.18 -1.14 4.30
CA ASN A 143 21.89 -1.74 3.97
C ASN A 143 21.48 -2.84 4.94
N ARG A 144 22.40 -3.57 5.58
CA ARG A 144 22.08 -4.49 6.68
C ARG A 144 21.50 -3.75 7.90
N GLU A 145 22.08 -2.61 8.29
CA GLU A 145 21.53 -1.77 9.36
C GLU A 145 20.12 -1.26 9.02
N ARG A 146 19.91 -0.80 7.78
CA ARG A 146 18.59 -0.39 7.29
C ARG A 146 17.60 -1.55 7.30
N LEU A 147 18.02 -2.74 6.87
CA LEU A 147 17.19 -3.93 6.84
C LEU A 147 16.74 -4.33 8.25
N ALA A 148 17.62 -4.27 9.23
CA ALA A 148 17.28 -4.53 10.63
C ALA A 148 16.18 -3.58 11.10
N THR A 149 16.35 -2.27 10.89
CA THR A 149 15.35 -1.26 11.24
C THR A 149 13.99 -1.49 10.53
N LEU A 150 14.01 -1.85 9.23
CA LEU A 150 12.78 -2.12 8.48
C LEU A 150 12.05 -3.36 9.00
N ASN A 151 12.78 -4.40 9.39
CA ASN A 151 12.20 -5.60 9.99
C ASN A 151 11.56 -5.30 11.36
N ASP A 152 12.22 -4.52 12.21
CA ASP A 152 11.65 -4.10 13.51
C ASP A 152 10.35 -3.31 13.30
N GLN A 153 10.36 -2.31 12.42
CA GLN A 153 9.17 -1.53 12.09
C GLN A 153 8.02 -2.38 11.52
N ARG A 154 8.34 -3.37 10.67
CA ARG A 154 7.34 -4.30 10.13
C ARG A 154 6.74 -5.19 11.20
N ASN A 155 7.56 -5.70 12.12
CA ASN A 155 7.11 -6.52 13.23
C ASN A 155 6.19 -5.75 14.19
N ASP A 156 6.59 -4.52 14.57
CA ASP A 156 5.76 -3.66 15.42
C ASP A 156 4.39 -3.39 14.80
N LEU A 157 4.36 -3.06 13.51
CA LEU A 157 3.12 -2.78 12.80
C LEU A 157 2.25 -4.04 12.63
N ALA A 158 2.86 -5.21 12.42
CA ALA A 158 2.16 -6.49 12.34
C ALA A 158 1.49 -6.85 13.68
N ILE A 159 2.20 -6.68 14.78
CA ILE A 159 1.65 -6.88 16.15
C ILE A 159 0.49 -5.91 16.40
N ALA A 160 0.66 -4.64 16.04
CA ALA A 160 -0.39 -3.63 16.21
C ALA A 160 -1.63 -3.92 15.35
N LEU A 161 -1.47 -4.45 14.12
CA LEU A 161 -2.57 -4.87 13.26
C LEU A 161 -3.38 -6.01 13.90
N ASP A 162 -2.69 -7.07 14.37
CA ASP A 162 -3.33 -8.21 15.02
C ASP A 162 -4.06 -7.78 16.30
N ALA A 163 -3.46 -6.88 17.08
CA ALA A 163 -4.07 -6.34 18.30
C ALA A 163 -5.34 -5.52 17.97
N LEU A 164 -5.27 -4.62 16.99
CA LEU A 164 -6.44 -3.83 16.57
C LEU A 164 -7.60 -4.73 16.12
N TRP A 165 -7.29 -5.77 15.33
CA TRP A 165 -8.29 -6.71 14.86
C TRP A 165 -8.91 -7.50 16.01
N ALA A 166 -8.10 -8.05 16.92
CA ALA A 166 -8.57 -8.79 18.08
C ALA A 166 -9.44 -7.92 19.03
N GLU A 167 -9.03 -6.68 19.28
CA GLU A 167 -9.80 -5.74 20.08
C GLU A 167 -11.12 -5.34 19.41
N SER A 168 -11.12 -5.21 18.08
CA SER A 168 -12.33 -4.89 17.30
C SER A 168 -13.33 -6.04 17.35
N LEU A 169 -12.88 -7.30 17.20
CA LEU A 169 -13.71 -8.50 17.37
C LEU A 169 -14.26 -8.65 18.78
N ALA A 170 -13.52 -8.19 19.79
CA ALA A 170 -13.99 -8.18 21.18
C ALA A 170 -14.88 -6.98 21.54
N GLY A 171 -15.13 -6.06 20.60
CA GLY A 171 -15.92 -4.85 20.82
C GLY A 171 -15.26 -3.81 21.73
N ARG A 172 -13.95 -3.92 21.98
CA ARG A 172 -13.18 -3.00 22.84
C ARG A 172 -12.53 -1.86 22.06
N ARG A 173 -12.44 -1.96 20.76
CA ARG A 173 -11.88 -0.92 19.87
C ARG A 173 -12.73 -0.82 18.62
N ARG A 174 -12.75 0.36 17.99
CA ARG A 174 -13.34 0.54 16.66
C ARG A 174 -12.42 1.33 15.75
N PHE A 175 -12.55 1.11 14.48
CA PHE A 175 -12.01 1.95 13.42
C PHE A 175 -13.13 2.29 12.42
N LYS A 176 -12.85 3.18 11.50
CA LYS A 176 -13.78 3.56 10.42
C LYS A 176 -13.02 3.78 9.13
N ILE A 177 -13.74 3.81 8.01
CA ILE A 177 -13.17 4.16 6.72
C ILE A 177 -12.80 5.65 6.73
N TYR A 178 -11.54 5.95 6.42
CA TYR A 178 -11.08 7.31 6.17
C TYR A 178 -10.89 7.52 4.67
N ARG A 179 -11.87 8.19 4.06
CA ARG A 179 -11.84 8.43 2.62
C ARG A 179 -10.77 9.45 2.25
N GLN A 180 -10.05 9.15 1.18
CA GLN A 180 -8.89 9.95 0.72
C GLN A 180 -9.27 11.20 -0.09
N LEU A 181 -10.49 11.54 -0.29
CA LEU A 181 -11.06 12.74 -0.92
C LEU A 181 -10.04 13.65 -1.64
N LYS A 182 -9.39 13.14 -2.69
CA LYS A 182 -8.35 13.85 -3.44
C LYS A 182 -8.97 14.94 -4.33
N MET A 183 -9.26 16.08 -3.75
CA MET A 183 -9.92 17.21 -4.41
C MET A 183 -9.21 17.70 -5.69
N TYR A 184 -7.88 17.61 -5.73
CA TYR A 184 -7.10 18.03 -6.91
C TYR A 184 -7.30 17.13 -8.14
N ASN A 185 -7.80 15.89 -7.97
CA ASN A 185 -8.13 14.99 -9.08
C ASN A 185 -9.53 15.27 -9.64
N GLU A 186 -10.37 16.01 -8.93
CA GLU A 186 -11.73 16.33 -9.37
C GLU A 186 -11.73 17.62 -10.17
N PRO A 187 -12.13 17.58 -11.47
CA PRO A 187 -12.08 18.75 -12.35
C PRO A 187 -12.84 19.95 -11.83
N SER A 188 -13.97 19.74 -11.15
CA SER A 188 -14.82 20.78 -10.57
C SER A 188 -14.21 21.46 -9.32
N LEU A 189 -13.23 20.82 -8.67
CA LEU A 189 -12.60 21.30 -7.45
C LEU A 189 -11.15 21.78 -7.67
N ASN A 190 -10.58 21.57 -8.86
CA ASN A 190 -9.23 22.00 -9.18
C ASN A 190 -9.22 23.23 -10.09
N PRO A 191 -8.86 24.45 -9.57
CA PRO A 191 -8.83 25.68 -10.34
C PRO A 191 -7.95 25.60 -11.59
N GLN A 192 -6.88 24.85 -11.56
CA GLN A 192 -5.98 24.67 -12.70
C GLN A 192 -6.64 23.86 -13.84
N ILE A 193 -7.69 23.09 -13.54
CA ILE A 193 -8.42 22.30 -14.52
C ILE A 193 -9.62 23.10 -15.05
N TYR A 194 -10.47 23.64 -14.17
CA TYR A 194 -11.71 24.31 -14.62
C TYR A 194 -11.46 25.71 -15.21
N HIS A 195 -10.30 26.34 -14.93
CA HIS A 195 -9.86 27.58 -15.58
C HIS A 195 -8.97 27.33 -16.81
N ALA A 196 -8.55 26.09 -17.07
CA ALA A 196 -7.72 25.81 -18.24
C ALA A 196 -8.48 26.13 -19.54
N PRO A 197 -7.87 26.84 -20.50
CA PRO A 197 -8.50 27.04 -21.80
C PRO A 197 -8.76 25.67 -22.46
N LYS A 198 -9.97 25.49 -23.01
CA LYS A 198 -10.27 24.30 -23.79
C LYS A 198 -9.29 24.26 -24.96
N ARG A 199 -8.48 23.20 -25.03
CA ARG A 199 -7.66 22.93 -26.23
C ARG A 199 -8.60 22.39 -27.27
N ASP A 200 -8.74 23.15 -28.38
CA ASP A 200 -9.43 22.70 -29.59
C ASP A 200 -8.74 21.47 -30.19
#